data_9a0b52cef029cae2d22c71593fe0575f
#
_entry.id   9a0b52cef029cae2d22c71593fe0575f
#
_cell.length_a   1.000
_cell.length_b   1.000
_cell.length_c   1.000
_cell.angle_alpha   90.00
_cell.angle_beta   90.00
_cell.angle_gamma   90.00
#
_symmetry.space_group_name_H-M   'P 1'
#
loop_
_entity.id
_entity.type
_entity.pdbx_description
1 polymer ?
#
loop_
_entity_poly.entity_id
_entity_poly.type
_entity_poly.pdbx_seq_one_letter_code
_entity_poly.pdbx_strand_id
1 'polypeptide(L)'
;VYKRQDFSSLNISHAVSLICWEFFKFFNDLILDQNSNISLNTSPTIKDMDYFYKNLCEKLNNSGFFHSDLMKKSIMENIKVLFNRVELSTQEIKTLNGIIKSLYEYNKQA
;
A
#
# COMPACT_ATOMS: atom_id res chain seq x y z
N VAL A 1 -28.00 33.66 -34.88
CA VAL A 1 -28.23 33.06 -33.55
C VAL A 1 -28.12 31.56 -33.64
N TYR A 2 -28.71 30.99 -34.65
CA TYR A 2 -28.71 29.52 -34.84
C TYR A 2 -27.30 28.99 -35.15
N LYS A 3 -26.55 29.67 -35.96
CA LYS A 3 -25.17 29.32 -36.32
C LYS A 3 -24.22 29.50 -35.14
N ARG A 4 -24.47 30.44 -34.23
CA ARG A 4 -23.68 30.66 -33.03
C ARG A 4 -23.85 29.50 -32.03
N GLN A 5 -25.06 28.95 -31.93
CA GLN A 5 -25.34 27.82 -31.06
C GLN A 5 -24.64 26.57 -31.54
N ASP A 6 -24.66 26.28 -32.85
CA ASP A 6 -23.96 25.16 -33.46
C ASP A 6 -22.44 25.28 -33.30
N PHE A 7 -21.91 26.48 -33.48
CA PHE A 7 -20.50 26.77 -33.27
C PHE A 7 -20.10 26.57 -31.82
N SER A 8 -20.94 27.01 -30.89
CA SER A 8 -20.72 26.89 -29.48
C SER A 8 -20.71 25.41 -29.05
N SER A 9 -21.62 24.58 -29.59
CA SER A 9 -21.66 23.15 -29.31
C SER A 9 -20.39 22.43 -29.77
N LEU A 10 -19.92 22.73 -30.99
CA LEU A 10 -18.69 22.17 -31.53
C LEU A 10 -17.48 22.58 -30.69
N ASN A 11 -17.40 23.82 -30.25
CA ASN A 11 -16.33 24.32 -29.43
C ASN A 11 -16.31 23.65 -28.06
N ILE A 12 -17.47 23.43 -27.45
CA ILE A 12 -17.62 22.76 -26.16
C ILE A 12 -17.16 21.31 -26.27
N SER A 13 -17.60 20.59 -27.30
CA SER A 13 -17.18 19.21 -27.55
C SER A 13 -15.67 19.11 -27.74
N HIS A 14 -15.10 20.05 -28.49
CA HIS A 14 -13.66 20.10 -28.73
C HIS A 14 -12.90 20.39 -27.45
N ALA A 15 -13.38 21.33 -26.63
CA ALA A 15 -12.80 21.67 -25.35
C ALA A 15 -12.84 20.48 -24.39
N VAL A 16 -13.96 19.75 -24.32
CA VAL A 16 -14.10 18.56 -23.50
C VAL A 16 -13.11 17.47 -23.96
N SER A 17 -12.95 17.27 -25.26
CA SER A 17 -12.00 16.31 -25.82
C SER A 17 -10.56 16.66 -25.44
N LEU A 18 -10.19 17.96 -25.49
CA LEU A 18 -8.87 18.42 -25.12
C LEU A 18 -8.61 18.23 -23.63
N ILE A 19 -9.58 18.53 -22.79
CA ILE A 19 -9.48 18.34 -21.34
C ILE A 19 -9.31 16.85 -21.02
N CYS A 20 -10.10 15.98 -21.64
CA CYS A 20 -9.98 14.54 -21.47
C CYS A 20 -8.61 14.02 -21.90
N TRP A 21 -8.07 14.54 -22.99
CA TRP A 21 -6.75 14.19 -23.49
C TRP A 21 -5.64 14.60 -22.52
N GLU A 22 -5.71 15.80 -21.96
CA GLU A 22 -4.76 16.29 -20.96
C GLU A 22 -4.83 15.47 -19.68
N PHE A 23 -6.04 15.13 -19.23
CA PHE A 23 -6.24 14.22 -18.09
C PHE A 23 -5.63 12.85 -18.35
N PHE A 24 -5.84 12.30 -19.54
CA PHE A 24 -5.31 11.00 -19.92
C PHE A 24 -3.78 11.01 -19.91
N LYS A 25 -3.16 12.04 -20.45
CA LYS A 25 -1.71 12.21 -20.39
C LYS A 25 -1.19 12.28 -18.95
N PHE A 26 -1.85 13.09 -18.13
CA PHE A 26 -1.50 13.27 -16.73
C PHE A 26 -1.56 11.94 -15.97
N PHE A 27 -2.63 11.17 -16.18
CA PHE A 27 -2.78 9.85 -15.58
C PHE A 27 -1.70 8.87 -16.04
N ASN A 28 -1.38 8.87 -17.33
CA ASN A 28 -0.31 8.02 -17.85
C ASN A 28 1.05 8.38 -17.26
N ASP A 29 1.34 9.67 -17.14
CA ASP A 29 2.58 10.13 -16.52
C ASP A 29 2.66 9.71 -15.05
N LEU A 30 1.55 9.82 -14.31
CA LEU A 30 1.47 9.35 -12.91
C LEU A 30 1.68 7.84 -12.81
N ILE A 31 1.06 7.06 -13.70
CA ILE A 31 1.21 5.60 -13.73
C ILE A 31 2.65 5.21 -14.08
N LEU A 32 3.27 5.91 -15.02
CA LEU A 32 4.66 5.68 -15.39
C LEU A 32 5.60 6.04 -14.25
N ASP A 33 5.36 7.14 -13.54
CA ASP A 33 6.13 7.52 -12.36
C ASP A 33 5.96 6.50 -11.23
N GLN A 34 4.74 6.02 -11.01
CA GLN A 34 4.49 4.95 -10.06
C GLN A 34 5.17 3.65 -10.50
N ASN A 35 5.16 3.32 -11.77
CA ASN A 35 5.84 2.14 -12.30
C ASN A 35 7.37 2.28 -12.18
N SER A 36 7.93 3.46 -12.35
CA SER A 36 9.35 3.67 -12.13
C SER A 36 9.73 3.59 -10.66
N ASN A 37 8.83 3.97 -9.77
CA ASN A 37 8.97 3.76 -8.33
C ASN A 37 8.68 2.31 -7.94
N ILE A 38 7.77 1.65 -8.64
CA ILE A 38 7.41 0.23 -8.45
C ILE A 38 8.54 -0.70 -8.89
N SER A 39 9.40 -0.28 -9.82
CA SER A 39 10.58 -1.07 -10.18
C SER A 39 11.57 -1.17 -9.02
N LEU A 40 11.50 -0.26 -8.06
CA LEU A 40 12.25 -0.30 -6.80
C LEU A 40 11.45 -0.92 -5.66
N ASN A 41 10.11 -0.98 -5.79
CA ASN A 41 9.18 -1.46 -4.77
C ASN A 41 8.29 -2.55 -5.36
N THR A 42 8.81 -3.76 -5.48
CA THR A 42 8.01 -4.92 -5.92
C THR A 42 6.99 -5.29 -4.85
N SER A 43 5.82 -5.75 -5.30
CA SER A 43 4.81 -6.28 -4.39
C SER A 43 5.35 -7.53 -3.67
N PRO A 44 5.13 -7.66 -2.36
CA PRO A 44 5.59 -8.82 -1.63
C PRO A 44 4.84 -10.07 -2.07
N THR A 45 5.53 -11.20 -2.05
CA THR A 45 4.91 -12.50 -2.29
C THR A 45 4.11 -12.93 -1.06
N ILE A 46 3.23 -13.92 -1.25
CA ILE A 46 2.48 -14.53 -0.14
C ILE A 46 3.45 -15.07 0.91
N LYS A 47 4.59 -15.64 0.49
CA LYS A 47 5.63 -16.13 1.40
C LYS A 47 6.23 -15.02 2.25
N ASP A 48 6.47 -13.85 1.66
CA ASP A 48 7.02 -12.68 2.39
C ASP A 48 6.05 -12.22 3.47
N MET A 49 4.76 -12.15 3.14
CA MET A 49 3.71 -11.78 4.08
C MET A 49 3.56 -12.82 5.20
N ASP A 50 3.55 -14.09 4.85
CA ASP A 50 3.46 -15.18 5.84
C ASP A 50 4.65 -15.17 6.79
N TYR A 51 5.86 -14.96 6.28
CA TYR A 51 7.06 -14.83 7.09
C TYR A 51 6.94 -13.65 8.06
N PHE A 52 6.48 -12.51 7.56
CA PHE A 52 6.28 -11.32 8.37
C PHE A 52 5.29 -11.59 9.53
N TYR A 53 4.14 -12.18 9.24
CA TYR A 53 3.13 -12.47 10.25
C TYR A 53 3.62 -13.49 11.28
N LYS A 54 4.31 -14.53 10.84
CA LYS A 54 4.88 -15.55 11.74
C LYS A 54 5.95 -14.95 12.64
N ASN A 55 6.84 -14.15 12.06
CA ASN A 55 7.90 -13.48 12.81
C ASN A 55 7.32 -12.53 13.86
N LEU A 56 6.35 -11.71 13.48
CA LEU A 56 5.68 -10.79 14.39
C LEU A 56 4.96 -11.56 15.52
N CYS A 57 4.21 -12.61 15.17
CA CYS A 57 3.50 -13.44 16.15
C CYS A 57 4.45 -14.08 17.16
N GLU A 58 5.55 -14.63 16.69
CA GLU A 58 6.56 -15.24 17.54
C GLU A 58 7.18 -14.24 18.52
N LYS A 59 7.57 -13.07 18.01
CA LYS A 59 8.17 -12.01 18.83
C LYS A 59 7.18 -11.48 19.87
N LEU A 60 5.94 -11.28 19.49
CA LEU A 60 4.89 -10.84 20.42
C LEU A 60 4.60 -11.91 21.48
N ASN A 61 4.59 -13.19 21.08
CA ASN A 61 4.38 -14.28 22.01
C ASN A 61 5.52 -14.36 23.05
N ASN A 62 6.76 -14.22 22.61
CA ASN A 62 7.93 -14.24 23.48
C ASN A 62 7.99 -13.01 24.40
N SER A 63 7.44 -11.88 23.98
CA SER A 63 7.41 -10.67 24.80
C SER A 63 6.33 -10.66 25.87
N GLY A 64 5.42 -11.64 25.84
CA GLY A 64 4.30 -11.71 26.78
C GLY A 64 3.14 -10.77 26.43
N PHE A 65 3.07 -10.30 25.18
CA PHE A 65 2.02 -9.39 24.73
C PHE A 65 0.63 -10.04 24.75
N PHE A 66 0.55 -11.33 24.46
CA PHE A 66 -0.71 -12.07 24.46
C PHE A 66 -0.98 -12.65 25.85
N HIS A 67 -2.15 -12.29 26.41
CA HIS A 67 -2.58 -12.77 27.73
C HIS A 67 -3.37 -14.07 27.67
N SER A 68 -3.95 -14.39 26.51
CA SER A 68 -4.72 -15.62 26.31
C SER A 68 -4.66 -16.03 24.83
N ASP A 69 -4.99 -17.30 24.55
CA ASP A 69 -5.02 -17.81 23.19
C ASP A 69 -6.12 -17.16 22.35
N LEU A 70 -7.26 -16.84 22.98
CA LEU A 70 -8.35 -16.12 22.31
C LEU A 70 -7.91 -14.71 21.91
N MET A 71 -7.23 -14.02 22.81
CA MET A 71 -6.70 -12.68 22.54
C MET A 71 -5.66 -12.71 21.41
N LYS A 72 -4.78 -13.72 21.44
CA LYS A 72 -3.77 -13.92 20.40
C LYS A 72 -4.41 -14.04 19.02
N LYS A 73 -5.41 -14.91 18.89
CA LYS A 73 -6.12 -15.13 17.63
C LYS A 73 -6.78 -13.85 17.13
N SER A 74 -7.49 -13.15 18.00
CA SER A 74 -8.19 -11.91 17.67
C SER A 74 -7.22 -10.81 17.22
N ILE A 75 -6.14 -10.62 17.94
CA ILE A 75 -5.12 -9.61 17.62
C ILE A 75 -4.43 -9.94 16.31
N MET A 76 -4.09 -11.21 16.07
CA MET A 76 -3.44 -11.60 14.81
C MET A 76 -4.37 -11.41 13.60
N GLU A 77 -5.67 -11.68 13.76
CA GLU A 77 -6.65 -11.38 12.72
C GLU A 77 -6.74 -9.89 12.44
N ASN A 78 -6.75 -9.06 13.47
CA ASN A 78 -6.76 -7.61 13.32
C ASN A 78 -5.50 -7.08 12.63
N ILE A 79 -4.35 -7.63 12.97
CA ILE A 79 -3.07 -7.26 12.34
C ILE A 79 -3.09 -7.61 10.85
N LYS A 80 -3.59 -8.80 10.50
CA LYS A 80 -3.70 -9.21 9.09
C LYS A 80 -4.63 -8.27 8.31
N VAL A 81 -5.76 -7.90 8.89
CA VAL A 81 -6.70 -6.96 8.26
C VAL A 81 -6.04 -5.59 8.09
N LEU A 82 -5.34 -5.11 9.10
CA LEU A 82 -4.65 -3.82 9.07
C LEU A 82 -3.63 -3.76 7.91
N PHE A 83 -2.75 -4.74 7.83
CA PHE A 83 -1.71 -4.76 6.81
C PHE A 83 -2.22 -5.14 5.42
N ASN A 84 -3.35 -5.82 5.33
CA ASN A 84 -3.99 -6.08 4.03
C ASN A 84 -4.64 -4.82 3.43
N ARG A 85 -5.04 -3.86 4.26
CA ARG A 85 -5.56 -2.57 3.77
C ARG A 85 -4.48 -1.70 3.17
N VAL A 86 -3.27 -1.83 3.67
CA VAL A 86 -2.12 -1.08 3.19
C VAL A 86 -1.39 -1.97 2.19
N GLU A 87 -1.25 -1.50 0.96
CA GLU A 87 -0.47 -2.21 -0.05
C GLU A 87 1.02 -2.03 0.27
N LEU A 88 1.56 -2.97 1.03
CA LEU A 88 2.96 -2.93 1.42
C LEU A 88 3.85 -3.37 0.25
N SER A 89 4.98 -2.68 0.10
CA SER A 89 6.03 -3.11 -0.80
C SER A 89 6.99 -4.05 -0.09
N THR A 90 7.79 -4.79 -0.86
CA THR A 90 8.84 -5.66 -0.31
C THR A 90 9.81 -4.87 0.58
N GLN A 91 10.14 -3.66 0.18
CA GLN A 91 11.05 -2.79 0.94
C GLN A 91 10.44 -2.39 2.28
N GLU A 92 9.16 -2.06 2.29
CA GLU A 92 8.44 -1.70 3.52
C GLU A 92 8.37 -2.88 4.50
N ILE A 93 8.16 -4.09 4.00
CA ILE A 93 8.16 -5.30 4.82
C ILE A 93 9.55 -5.55 5.42
N LYS A 94 10.61 -5.37 4.66
CA LYS A 94 11.97 -5.46 5.18
C LYS A 94 12.22 -4.44 6.28
N THR A 95 11.74 -3.22 6.11
CA THR A 95 11.83 -2.17 7.11
C THR A 95 11.10 -2.56 8.39
N LEU A 96 9.87 -3.07 8.27
CA LEU A 96 9.08 -3.52 9.41
C LEU A 96 9.76 -4.68 10.15
N ASN A 97 10.27 -5.66 9.41
CA ASN A 97 11.03 -6.76 10.00
C ASN A 97 12.26 -6.26 10.74
N GLY A 98 12.96 -5.28 10.20
CA GLY A 98 14.10 -4.64 10.84
C GLY A 98 13.72 -3.94 12.13
N ILE A 99 12.62 -3.21 12.14
CA ILE A 99 12.09 -2.54 13.34
C ILE A 99 11.77 -3.56 14.41
N ILE A 100 11.06 -4.62 14.07
CA ILE A 100 10.69 -5.69 15.00
C ILE A 100 11.92 -6.33 15.60
N LYS A 101 12.90 -6.66 14.77
CA LYS A 101 14.17 -7.25 15.22
C LYS A 101 14.91 -6.33 16.16
N SER A 102 15.00 -5.05 15.85
CA SER A 102 15.67 -4.05 16.67
C SER A 102 15.03 -3.92 18.05
N LEU A 103 13.72 -3.82 18.11
CA LEU A 103 12.98 -3.72 19.36
C LEU A 103 13.10 -5.00 20.19
N TYR A 104 13.05 -6.14 19.56
CA TYR A 104 13.18 -7.44 20.25
C TYR A 104 14.57 -7.61 20.85
N GLU A 105 15.62 -7.30 20.12
CA GLU A 105 17.00 -7.39 20.61
C GLU A 105 17.26 -6.38 21.73
N TYR A 106 16.68 -5.19 21.65
CA TYR A 106 16.78 -4.18 22.69
C TYR A 106 16.18 -4.68 24.01
N ASN A 107 15.00 -5.30 23.96
CA ASN A 107 14.36 -5.87 25.16
C ASN A 107 15.18 -7.02 25.74
N LYS A 108 15.87 -7.81 24.91
CA LYS A 108 16.72 -8.91 25.36
C LYS A 108 17.96 -8.43 26.12
N GLN A 109 18.46 -7.24 25.75
CA GLN A 109 19.64 -6.64 26.42
C GLN A 109 19.30 -5.94 27.73
N ALA A 110 18.04 -5.60 27.90
CA ALA A 110 17.54 -4.98 29.12
C ALA A 110 17.12 -6.04 30.14
#